data_17265bae1c4a3db53dd2b7d5038a8754
#
_entry.id   17265bae1c4a3db53dd2b7d5038a8754
#
_cell.length_a   1.000
_cell.length_b   1.000
_cell.length_c   1.000
_cell.angle_alpha   90.00
_cell.angle_beta   90.00
_cell.angle_gamma   90.00
#
_symmetry.space_group_name_H-M   'P 1'
#
loop_
_entity.id
_entity.type
_entity.pdbx_description
1 polymer ?
#
loop_
_entity_poly.entity_id
_entity_poly.type
_entity_poly.pdbx_seq_one_letter_code
_entity_poly.pdbx_strand_id
1 'polypeptide(L)'
;MLRYSRKIIWLRVGPTNSDSKVVAYYYVRSIMEYNGVPLVLQSDPGTENVLIGALQCTLRHEADDYFAGIKSFRVVRSKFNQRIEAWWSMFRRQSSEWWINFFKDLVSFGEFNRDNVVDIQCLRYCFMPVVQQELNLLVERWNNHHISANRNAACPNGRPNTLHIAPEDSGGTDCLQPVEEIDIDFALHLCKVSTISGSLEFDQRAADLYQNLAWKEAERWEDALKKYFYLREKMLINA
;
A
#
# COMPACT_ATOMS: atom_id res chain seq x y z
N MET A 1 -5.51 -2.64 -7.18
CA MET A 1 -5.50 -3.72 -8.22
C MET A 1 -6.25 -3.27 -9.45
N LEU A 2 -5.64 -3.36 -10.62
CA LEU A 2 -6.30 -3.02 -11.89
C LEU A 2 -7.38 -4.05 -12.25
N ARG A 3 -8.51 -3.56 -12.79
CA ARG A 3 -9.67 -4.42 -13.04
C ARG A 3 -9.47 -5.41 -14.19
N TYR A 4 -8.84 -4.99 -15.28
CA TYR A 4 -8.61 -5.82 -16.47
C TYR A 4 -7.44 -6.79 -16.26
N SER A 5 -6.25 -6.27 -16.04
CA SER A 5 -5.02 -7.07 -15.90
C SER A 5 -4.88 -7.77 -14.55
N ARG A 6 -5.62 -7.34 -13.53
CA ARG A 6 -5.48 -7.78 -12.12
C ARG A 6 -4.12 -7.44 -11.51
N LYS A 7 -3.33 -6.58 -12.16
CA LYS A 7 -2.06 -6.11 -11.65
C LYS A 7 -2.26 -5.32 -10.36
N ILE A 8 -1.42 -5.59 -9.38
CA ILE A 8 -1.32 -4.79 -8.17
C ILE A 8 -0.32 -3.68 -8.46
N ILE A 9 -0.76 -2.44 -8.39
CA ILE A 9 0.08 -1.26 -8.61
C ILE A 9 0.94 -1.00 -7.38
N TRP A 10 0.33 -1.01 -6.20
CA TRP A 10 1.04 -0.87 -4.93
C TRP A 10 0.36 -1.64 -3.81
N LEU A 11 1.16 -2.06 -2.84
CA LEU A 11 0.75 -2.66 -1.58
C LEU A 11 1.71 -2.16 -0.52
N ARG A 12 1.21 -1.40 0.45
CA ARG A 12 2.06 -0.72 1.43
C ARG A 12 1.63 -1.06 2.85
N VAL A 13 2.62 -1.30 3.72
CA VAL A 13 2.43 -1.32 5.16
C VAL A 13 2.63 0.09 5.71
N GLY A 14 1.86 0.45 6.73
CA GLY A 14 1.98 1.76 7.37
C GLY A 14 1.42 1.74 8.79
N PRO A 15 1.68 2.78 9.59
CA PRO A 15 1.18 2.90 10.95
C PRO A 15 -0.36 3.01 11.02
N THR A 16 -0.98 3.45 9.94
CA THR A 16 -2.43 3.53 9.78
C THR A 16 -2.80 3.42 8.31
N ASN A 17 -3.97 2.85 8.04
CA ASN A 17 -4.64 2.84 6.74
C ASN A 17 -5.87 3.75 6.71
N SER A 18 -6.14 4.52 7.78
CA SER A 18 -7.33 5.36 7.92
C SER A 18 -7.08 6.82 7.56
N ASP A 19 -5.82 7.25 7.43
CA ASP A 19 -5.46 8.63 7.06
C ASP A 19 -5.59 8.80 5.54
N SER A 20 -6.64 9.51 5.12
CA SER A 20 -6.92 9.75 3.69
C SER A 20 -5.78 10.46 2.96
N LYS A 21 -4.98 11.30 3.65
CA LYS A 21 -3.83 11.99 3.07
C LYS A 21 -2.66 11.05 2.77
N VAL A 22 -2.48 10.01 3.60
CA VAL A 22 -1.47 8.97 3.38
C VAL A 22 -1.88 8.07 2.22
N VAL A 23 -3.14 7.67 2.16
CA VAL A 23 -3.67 6.85 1.04
C VAL A 23 -3.57 7.63 -0.27
N ALA A 24 -3.91 8.94 -0.25
CA ALA A 24 -3.77 9.83 -1.39
C ALA A 24 -2.31 9.95 -1.87
N TYR A 25 -1.35 10.00 -0.95
CA TYR A 25 0.08 10.01 -1.31
C TYR A 25 0.46 8.80 -2.18
N TYR A 26 0.06 7.59 -1.80
CA TYR A 26 0.34 6.40 -2.60
C TYR A 26 -0.36 6.43 -3.96
N TYR A 27 -1.55 6.98 -4.01
CA TYR A 27 -2.27 7.18 -5.27
C TYR A 27 -1.55 8.16 -6.19
N VAL A 28 -1.17 9.35 -5.70
CA VAL A 28 -0.45 10.36 -6.51
C VAL A 28 0.92 9.84 -6.94
N ARG A 29 1.63 9.09 -6.08
CA ARG A 29 2.89 8.43 -6.47
C ARG A 29 2.69 7.45 -7.62
N SER A 30 1.57 6.74 -7.68
CA SER A 30 1.28 5.87 -8.82
C SER A 30 0.96 6.65 -10.09
N ILE A 31 0.29 7.81 -9.98
CA ILE A 31 0.07 8.72 -11.11
C ILE A 31 1.41 9.20 -11.70
N MET A 32 2.35 9.58 -10.85
CA MET A 32 3.69 9.99 -11.27
C MET A 32 4.45 8.84 -11.96
N GLU A 33 4.40 7.64 -11.39
CA GLU A 33 5.09 6.47 -11.91
C GLU A 33 4.58 6.06 -13.30
N TYR A 34 3.28 6.14 -13.52
CA TYR A 34 2.64 5.77 -14.78
C TYR A 34 2.43 6.96 -15.73
N ASN A 35 2.79 8.16 -15.30
CA ASN A 35 2.60 9.41 -16.04
C ASN A 35 1.16 9.60 -16.52
N GLY A 36 0.20 9.32 -15.63
CA GLY A 36 -1.23 9.46 -15.97
C GLY A 36 -2.18 8.96 -14.90
N VAL A 37 -3.44 9.35 -15.06
CA VAL A 37 -4.54 8.96 -14.18
C VAL A 37 -5.41 7.88 -14.83
N PRO A 38 -6.03 6.96 -14.07
CA PRO A 38 -6.96 6.01 -14.66
C PRO A 38 -8.22 6.71 -15.18
N LEU A 39 -8.78 6.21 -16.28
CA LEU A 39 -10.06 6.68 -16.81
C LEU A 39 -11.17 6.66 -15.74
N VAL A 40 -11.23 5.59 -14.96
CA VAL A 40 -12.16 5.43 -13.83
C VAL A 40 -11.45 4.76 -12.66
N LEU A 41 -11.56 5.38 -11.49
CA LEU A 41 -11.14 4.81 -10.21
C LEU A 41 -12.36 4.30 -9.45
N GLN A 42 -12.24 3.12 -8.83
CA GLN A 42 -13.30 2.53 -8.02
C GLN A 42 -12.78 2.19 -6.63
N SER A 43 -13.54 2.54 -5.59
CA SER A 43 -13.26 2.17 -4.21
C SER A 43 -14.51 1.65 -3.49
N ASP A 44 -14.31 1.07 -2.32
CA ASP A 44 -15.36 0.87 -1.32
C ASP A 44 -15.68 2.18 -0.57
N PRO A 45 -16.78 2.23 0.22
CA PRO A 45 -17.22 3.44 0.94
C PRO A 45 -16.41 3.63 2.24
N GLY A 46 -15.09 3.80 2.13
CA GLY A 46 -14.21 4.09 3.26
C GLY A 46 -13.85 5.57 3.36
N THR A 47 -13.73 6.11 4.57
CA THR A 47 -13.33 7.51 4.80
C THR A 47 -11.91 7.80 4.33
N GLU A 48 -11.05 6.79 4.34
CA GLU A 48 -9.69 6.85 3.80
C GLU A 48 -9.65 7.09 2.28
N ASN A 49 -10.73 6.76 1.57
CA ASN A 49 -10.84 6.90 0.12
C ASN A 49 -11.39 8.26 -0.33
N VAL A 50 -11.80 9.12 0.59
CA VAL A 50 -12.43 10.42 0.26
C VAL A 50 -11.48 11.31 -0.54
N LEU A 51 -10.22 11.44 -0.09
CA LEU A 51 -9.27 12.33 -0.76
C LEU A 51 -8.84 11.79 -2.13
N ILE A 52 -8.63 10.47 -2.27
CA ILE A 52 -8.32 9.89 -3.59
C ILE A 52 -9.48 10.07 -4.58
N GLY A 53 -10.72 9.98 -4.10
CA GLY A 53 -11.89 10.25 -4.92
C GLY A 53 -11.96 11.70 -5.38
N ALA A 54 -11.72 12.66 -4.48
CA ALA A 54 -11.66 14.08 -4.82
C ALA A 54 -10.54 14.37 -5.83
N LEU A 55 -9.33 13.87 -5.59
CA LEU A 55 -8.19 14.04 -6.51
C LEU A 55 -8.48 13.43 -7.88
N GLN A 56 -9.04 12.22 -7.95
CA GLN A 56 -9.42 11.60 -9.21
C GLN A 56 -10.39 12.49 -10.01
N CYS A 57 -11.43 13.02 -9.35
CA CYS A 57 -12.40 13.90 -9.97
C CYS A 57 -11.77 15.22 -10.45
N THR A 58 -10.87 15.80 -9.66
CA THR A 58 -10.17 17.05 -10.01
C THR A 58 -9.22 16.84 -11.19
N LEU A 59 -8.36 15.82 -11.14
CA LEU A 59 -7.40 15.51 -12.20
C LEU A 59 -8.07 15.12 -13.53
N ARG A 60 -9.36 14.78 -13.51
CA ARG A 60 -10.19 14.45 -14.68
C ARG A 60 -11.23 15.51 -15.01
N HIS A 61 -11.16 16.70 -14.38
CA HIS A 61 -12.21 17.71 -14.49
C HIS A 61 -12.36 18.25 -15.91
N GLU A 62 -11.24 18.52 -16.59
CA GLU A 62 -11.20 19.11 -17.93
C GLU A 62 -11.16 18.06 -19.05
N ALA A 63 -11.31 16.78 -18.73
CA ALA A 63 -11.30 15.72 -19.73
C ALA A 63 -12.52 15.81 -20.66
N ASP A 64 -12.29 15.58 -21.96
CA ASP A 64 -13.33 15.60 -22.99
C ASP A 64 -13.83 14.18 -23.29
N ASP A 65 -14.30 13.46 -22.26
CA ASP A 65 -14.89 12.13 -22.41
C ASP A 65 -16.08 11.91 -21.45
N TYR A 66 -16.80 10.82 -21.67
CA TYR A 66 -17.99 10.49 -20.86
C TYR A 66 -17.70 10.34 -19.36
N PHE A 67 -16.46 9.96 -18.98
CA PHE A 67 -16.05 9.74 -17.60
C PHE A 67 -15.36 10.95 -16.97
N ALA A 68 -15.45 12.14 -17.56
CA ALA A 68 -14.86 13.35 -17.02
C ALA A 68 -15.39 13.71 -15.62
N GLY A 69 -14.55 14.35 -14.81
CA GLY A 69 -14.89 14.88 -13.49
C GLY A 69 -15.45 13.81 -12.55
N ILE A 70 -16.60 14.07 -11.95
CA ILE A 70 -17.21 13.19 -10.92
C ILE A 70 -17.54 11.79 -11.41
N LYS A 71 -17.70 11.59 -12.72
CA LYS A 71 -17.96 10.26 -13.30
C LYS A 71 -16.72 9.37 -13.32
N SER A 72 -15.54 9.94 -13.13
CA SER A 72 -14.27 9.21 -13.08
C SER A 72 -14.05 8.47 -11.75
N PHE A 73 -14.85 8.75 -10.71
CA PHE A 73 -14.77 8.06 -9.43
C PHE A 73 -16.08 7.35 -9.08
N ARG A 74 -15.98 6.09 -8.65
CA ARG A 74 -17.14 5.27 -8.31
C ARG A 74 -16.97 4.63 -6.94
N VAL A 75 -17.95 4.85 -6.07
CA VAL A 75 -18.05 4.12 -4.80
C VAL A 75 -18.94 2.91 -4.99
N VAL A 76 -18.43 1.73 -4.68
CA VAL A 76 -19.16 0.46 -4.81
C VAL A 76 -19.09 -0.32 -3.51
N ARG A 77 -20.17 -1.04 -3.17
CA ARG A 77 -20.16 -1.90 -1.99
C ARG A 77 -19.23 -3.09 -2.19
N SER A 78 -18.56 -3.54 -1.12
CA SER A 78 -17.55 -4.63 -1.13
C SER A 78 -18.03 -5.90 -1.84
N LYS A 79 -19.32 -6.26 -1.73
CA LYS A 79 -19.89 -7.44 -2.43
C LYS A 79 -19.73 -7.41 -3.96
N PHE A 80 -19.50 -6.24 -4.56
CA PHE A 80 -19.24 -6.09 -5.99
C PHE A 80 -17.74 -6.09 -6.33
N ASN A 81 -16.88 -6.15 -5.30
CA ASN A 81 -15.41 -6.20 -5.41
C ASN A 81 -14.86 -7.62 -5.17
N GLN A 82 -15.61 -8.67 -5.51
CA GLN A 82 -15.29 -10.07 -5.21
C GLN A 82 -13.84 -10.49 -5.52
N ARG A 83 -13.22 -9.89 -6.55
CA ARG A 83 -11.84 -10.24 -6.94
C ARG A 83 -10.81 -9.74 -5.95
N ILE A 84 -10.93 -8.50 -5.50
CA ILE A 84 -10.01 -7.95 -4.52
C ILE A 84 -10.25 -8.62 -3.16
N GLU A 85 -11.48 -8.96 -2.82
CA GLU A 85 -11.83 -9.71 -1.61
C GLU A 85 -11.23 -11.13 -1.63
N ALA A 86 -11.32 -11.82 -2.77
CA ALA A 86 -10.68 -13.13 -2.94
C ALA A 86 -9.15 -13.02 -2.82
N TRP A 87 -8.55 -11.96 -3.38
CA TRP A 87 -7.13 -11.70 -3.26
C TRP A 87 -6.73 -11.44 -1.80
N TRP A 88 -7.48 -10.61 -1.06
CA TRP A 88 -7.23 -10.36 0.37
C TRP A 88 -7.33 -11.64 1.21
N SER A 89 -8.29 -12.52 0.89
CA SER A 89 -8.44 -13.81 1.56
C SER A 89 -7.25 -14.73 1.31
N MET A 90 -6.71 -14.74 0.09
CA MET A 90 -5.49 -15.47 -0.26
C MET A 90 -4.28 -14.88 0.47
N PHE A 91 -4.10 -13.58 0.42
CA PHE A 91 -3.03 -12.83 1.10
C PHE A 91 -3.00 -13.14 2.61
N ARG A 92 -4.18 -13.10 3.26
CA ARG A 92 -4.29 -13.40 4.67
C ARG A 92 -3.73 -14.79 5.01
N ARG A 93 -4.13 -15.81 4.26
CA ARG A 93 -3.68 -17.19 4.50
C ARG A 93 -2.20 -17.42 4.20
N GLN A 94 -1.65 -16.75 3.21
CA GLN A 94 -0.29 -17.01 2.72
C GLN A 94 0.79 -16.18 3.42
N SER A 95 0.45 -15.01 3.95
CA SER A 95 1.45 -14.07 4.47
C SER A 95 1.03 -13.44 5.81
N SER A 96 -0.09 -12.72 5.86
CA SER A 96 -0.39 -11.88 7.03
C SER A 96 -0.75 -12.68 8.29
N GLU A 97 -1.21 -13.93 8.18
CA GLU A 97 -1.58 -14.75 9.33
C GLU A 97 -0.39 -15.10 10.21
N TRP A 98 0.78 -15.36 9.60
CA TRP A 98 2.02 -15.58 10.33
C TRP A 98 2.42 -14.35 11.15
N TRP A 99 2.42 -13.16 10.55
CA TRP A 99 2.73 -11.91 11.25
C TRP A 99 1.76 -11.60 12.38
N ILE A 100 0.46 -11.84 12.15
CA ILE A 100 -0.58 -11.64 13.18
C ILE A 100 -0.29 -12.55 14.39
N ASN A 101 0.06 -13.81 14.16
CA ASN A 101 0.35 -14.74 15.25
C ASN A 101 1.67 -14.39 15.94
N PHE A 102 2.72 -14.07 15.19
CA PHE A 102 4.00 -13.62 15.73
C PHE A 102 3.84 -12.41 16.69
N PHE A 103 3.09 -11.38 16.28
CA PHE A 103 2.86 -10.23 17.16
C PHE A 103 1.95 -10.54 18.35
N LYS A 104 1.03 -11.48 18.23
CA LYS A 104 0.25 -11.98 19.38
C LYS A 104 1.13 -12.71 20.38
N ASP A 105 2.08 -13.49 19.91
CA ASP A 105 3.02 -14.21 20.77
C ASP A 105 3.90 -13.22 21.56
N LEU A 106 4.41 -12.15 20.93
CA LEU A 106 5.13 -11.09 21.65
C LEU A 106 4.30 -10.46 22.77
N VAL A 107 2.98 -10.26 22.54
CA VAL A 107 2.07 -9.78 23.60
C VAL A 107 1.90 -10.81 24.70
N SER A 108 1.70 -12.09 24.35
CA SER A 108 1.48 -13.16 25.33
C SER A 108 2.69 -13.43 26.21
N PHE A 109 3.90 -13.21 25.68
CA PHE A 109 5.16 -13.33 26.44
C PHE A 109 5.51 -12.06 27.24
N GLY A 110 4.69 -10.99 27.16
CA GLY A 110 4.96 -9.71 27.83
C GLY A 110 6.07 -8.89 27.19
N GLU A 111 6.50 -9.27 26.00
CA GLU A 111 7.58 -8.61 25.25
C GLU A 111 7.11 -7.42 24.44
N PHE A 112 5.80 -7.28 24.25
CA PHE A 112 5.16 -6.14 23.59
C PHE A 112 3.93 -5.68 24.35
N ASN A 113 3.91 -4.41 24.76
CA ASN A 113 2.75 -3.79 25.39
C ASN A 113 2.01 -2.90 24.37
N ARG A 114 0.77 -3.28 24.06
CA ARG A 114 -0.10 -2.55 23.09
C ARG A 114 -0.53 -1.16 23.58
N ASP A 115 -0.48 -0.91 24.87
CA ASP A 115 -0.87 0.35 25.48
C ASP A 115 0.31 1.31 25.65
N ASN A 116 1.53 0.83 25.39
CA ASN A 116 2.74 1.64 25.47
C ASN A 116 3.09 2.19 24.08
N VAL A 117 3.06 3.52 23.94
CA VAL A 117 3.34 4.20 22.66
C VAL A 117 4.77 3.94 22.19
N VAL A 118 5.75 3.89 23.10
CA VAL A 118 7.16 3.62 22.75
C VAL A 118 7.31 2.19 22.21
N ASP A 119 6.68 1.19 22.85
CA ASP A 119 6.68 -0.19 22.36
C ASP A 119 6.11 -0.28 20.95
N ILE A 120 4.97 0.40 20.69
CA ILE A 120 4.33 0.45 19.37
C ILE A 120 5.27 1.08 18.34
N GLN A 121 5.90 2.20 18.65
CA GLN A 121 6.81 2.89 17.75
C GLN A 121 8.05 2.06 17.45
N CYS A 122 8.66 1.44 18.46
CA CYS A 122 9.78 0.52 18.31
C CYS A 122 9.44 -0.67 17.40
N LEU A 123 8.28 -1.30 17.65
CA LEU A 123 7.83 -2.43 16.85
C LEU A 123 7.62 -2.03 15.38
N ARG A 124 6.92 -0.94 15.14
CA ARG A 124 6.70 -0.41 13.79
C ARG A 124 8.02 -0.08 13.10
N TYR A 125 8.90 0.64 13.76
CA TYR A 125 10.19 1.05 13.19
C TYR A 125 11.05 -0.15 12.77
N CYS A 126 11.07 -1.19 13.57
CA CYS A 126 11.91 -2.37 13.31
C CYS A 126 11.29 -3.34 12.30
N PHE A 127 9.98 -3.56 12.35
CA PHE A 127 9.33 -4.63 11.57
C PHE A 127 8.69 -4.13 10.26
N MET A 128 8.26 -2.87 10.15
CA MET A 128 7.63 -2.42 8.91
C MET A 128 8.53 -2.54 7.68
N PRO A 129 9.84 -2.24 7.72
CA PRO A 129 10.71 -2.46 6.57
C PRO A 129 10.72 -3.92 6.10
N VAL A 130 10.80 -4.87 7.03
CA VAL A 130 10.81 -6.33 6.72
C VAL A 130 9.47 -6.77 6.13
N VAL A 131 8.36 -6.34 6.76
CA VAL A 131 7.02 -6.61 6.22
C VAL A 131 6.85 -6.01 4.82
N GLN A 132 7.35 -4.78 4.59
CA GLN A 132 7.28 -4.16 3.27
C GLN A 132 8.07 -4.92 2.21
N GLN A 133 9.25 -5.47 2.54
CA GLN A 133 10.02 -6.30 1.62
C GLN A 133 9.22 -7.55 1.23
N GLU A 134 8.59 -8.24 2.18
CA GLU A 134 7.74 -9.39 1.89
C GLU A 134 6.53 -9.03 1.02
N LEU A 135 5.89 -7.87 1.29
CA LEU A 135 4.80 -7.37 0.46
C LEU A 135 5.25 -7.08 -0.97
N ASN A 136 6.45 -6.52 -1.17
CA ASN A 136 7.01 -6.27 -2.48
C ASN A 136 7.23 -7.58 -3.26
N LEU A 137 7.82 -8.59 -2.62
CA LEU A 137 8.00 -9.92 -3.21
C LEU A 137 6.66 -10.60 -3.55
N LEU A 138 5.65 -10.42 -2.72
CA LEU A 138 4.32 -10.94 -2.98
C LEU A 138 3.68 -10.27 -4.19
N VAL A 139 3.79 -8.94 -4.31
CA VAL A 139 3.31 -8.18 -5.47
C VAL A 139 4.02 -8.63 -6.74
N GLU A 140 5.34 -8.81 -6.70
CA GLU A 140 6.11 -9.30 -7.82
C GLU A 140 5.66 -10.69 -8.26
N ARG A 141 5.53 -11.63 -7.33
CA ARG A 141 5.05 -12.99 -7.61
C ARG A 141 3.64 -12.97 -8.19
N TRP A 142 2.72 -12.17 -7.60
CA TRP A 142 1.37 -12.02 -8.11
C TRP A 142 1.34 -11.47 -9.53
N ASN A 143 2.09 -10.39 -9.79
CA ASN A 143 2.09 -9.74 -11.08
C ASN A 143 2.73 -10.57 -12.20
N ASN A 144 3.56 -11.57 -11.84
CA ASN A 144 4.24 -12.45 -12.78
C ASN A 144 3.62 -13.85 -12.90
N HIS A 145 2.71 -14.25 -11.98
CA HIS A 145 2.10 -15.58 -12.09
C HIS A 145 1.06 -15.64 -13.23
N HIS A 146 0.89 -16.83 -13.81
CA HIS A 146 -0.11 -17.04 -14.85
C HIS A 146 -1.47 -17.35 -14.23
N ILE A 147 -2.44 -16.48 -14.45
CA ILE A 147 -3.83 -16.69 -14.03
C ILE A 147 -4.54 -17.52 -15.09
N SER A 148 -5.05 -18.68 -14.68
CA SER A 148 -5.72 -19.62 -15.56
C SER A 148 -7.04 -19.08 -16.12
N ALA A 149 -7.43 -19.59 -17.28
CA ALA A 149 -8.72 -19.26 -17.87
C ALA A 149 -9.87 -19.72 -16.97
N ASN A 150 -10.87 -18.88 -16.86
CA ASN A 150 -12.13 -19.21 -16.18
C ASN A 150 -13.28 -18.75 -17.06
N ARG A 151 -14.20 -19.68 -17.41
CA ARG A 151 -15.33 -19.40 -18.29
C ARG A 151 -16.27 -18.30 -17.78
N ASN A 152 -16.30 -18.10 -16.47
CA ASN A 152 -17.13 -17.06 -15.81
C ASN A 152 -16.38 -15.76 -15.56
N ALA A 153 -15.09 -15.66 -15.94
CA ALA A 153 -14.32 -14.45 -15.72
C ALA A 153 -14.51 -13.47 -16.87
N ALA A 154 -14.88 -12.23 -16.54
CA ALA A 154 -14.97 -11.14 -17.50
C ALA A 154 -13.58 -10.55 -17.90
N CYS A 155 -12.50 -11.17 -17.44
CA CYS A 155 -11.14 -10.72 -17.74
C CYS A 155 -10.34 -11.87 -18.36
N PRO A 156 -9.37 -11.56 -19.24
CA PRO A 156 -8.58 -12.59 -19.90
C PRO A 156 -7.71 -13.37 -18.90
N ASN A 157 -7.32 -14.57 -19.27
CA ASN A 157 -6.26 -15.31 -18.63
C ASN A 157 -4.89 -14.73 -19.02
N GLY A 158 -3.85 -15.01 -18.23
CA GLY A 158 -2.50 -14.56 -18.53
C GLY A 158 -1.81 -13.98 -17.30
N ARG A 159 -0.63 -13.42 -17.51
CA ARG A 159 0.15 -12.78 -16.46
C ARG A 159 -0.30 -11.32 -16.29
N PRO A 160 -0.58 -10.85 -15.06
CA PRO A 160 -0.99 -9.47 -14.82
C PRO A 160 -0.07 -8.40 -15.44
N ASN A 161 1.25 -8.59 -15.39
CA ASN A 161 2.20 -7.69 -16.01
C ASN A 161 2.04 -7.66 -17.54
N THR A 162 1.94 -8.80 -18.21
CA THR A 162 1.76 -8.87 -19.67
C THR A 162 0.46 -8.21 -20.09
N LEU A 163 -0.66 -8.53 -19.41
CA LEU A 163 -1.98 -7.95 -19.67
C LEU A 163 -2.04 -6.45 -19.40
N HIS A 164 -1.13 -5.92 -18.59
CA HIS A 164 -1.04 -4.48 -18.31
C HIS A 164 -0.20 -3.74 -19.34
N ILE A 165 0.89 -4.34 -19.82
CA ILE A 165 1.81 -3.71 -20.78
C ILE A 165 1.19 -3.69 -22.20
N ALA A 166 0.51 -4.75 -22.59
CA ALA A 166 -0.10 -4.90 -23.92
C ALA A 166 -1.56 -5.37 -23.78
N PRO A 167 -2.47 -4.52 -23.29
CA PRO A 167 -3.86 -4.89 -23.09
C PRO A 167 -4.57 -5.22 -24.42
N GLU A 168 -4.18 -4.57 -25.51
CA GLU A 168 -4.75 -4.74 -26.86
C GLU A 168 -4.58 -6.19 -27.39
N ASP A 169 -3.46 -6.84 -27.09
CA ASP A 169 -3.19 -8.23 -27.48
C ASP A 169 -4.23 -9.21 -26.93
N SER A 170 -4.93 -8.81 -25.89
CA SER A 170 -5.96 -9.62 -25.22
C SER A 170 -7.37 -9.02 -25.32
N GLY A 171 -7.57 -8.08 -26.26
CA GLY A 171 -8.86 -7.42 -26.49
C GLY A 171 -9.21 -6.36 -25.45
N GLY A 172 -8.24 -5.85 -24.72
CA GLY A 172 -8.37 -4.70 -23.82
C GLY A 172 -8.06 -3.38 -24.51
N THR A 173 -8.07 -2.32 -23.71
CA THR A 173 -7.71 -0.96 -24.16
C THR A 173 -6.92 -0.30 -23.05
N ASP A 174 -5.92 0.49 -23.42
CA ASP A 174 -5.26 1.36 -22.45
C ASP A 174 -6.25 2.45 -21.99
N CYS A 175 -6.43 2.53 -20.68
CA CYS A 175 -7.33 3.47 -20.03
C CYS A 175 -6.56 4.52 -19.21
N LEU A 176 -5.25 4.65 -19.43
CA LEU A 176 -4.45 5.69 -18.82
C LEU A 176 -4.74 7.02 -19.53
N GLN A 177 -4.95 8.07 -18.75
CA GLN A 177 -5.24 9.40 -19.25
C GLN A 177 -4.12 10.34 -18.87
N PRO A 178 -3.67 11.22 -19.77
CA PRO A 178 -2.61 12.18 -19.46
C PRO A 178 -3.04 13.12 -18.33
N VAL A 179 -2.06 13.63 -17.62
CA VAL A 179 -2.23 14.60 -16.53
C VAL A 179 -1.07 15.60 -16.57
N GLU A 180 -1.38 16.86 -16.33
CA GLU A 180 -0.38 17.93 -16.30
C GLU A 180 0.47 17.86 -15.03
N GLU A 181 1.75 18.21 -15.12
CA GLU A 181 2.69 18.18 -13.99
C GLU A 181 2.23 19.12 -12.86
N ILE A 182 1.67 20.28 -13.21
CA ILE A 182 1.16 21.24 -12.24
C ILE A 182 0.02 20.68 -11.40
N ASP A 183 -0.81 19.82 -11.97
CA ASP A 183 -1.92 19.16 -11.26
C ASP A 183 -1.41 18.07 -10.32
N ILE A 184 -0.32 17.39 -10.72
CA ILE A 184 0.37 16.41 -9.85
C ILE A 184 0.98 17.12 -8.65
N ASP A 185 1.66 18.24 -8.85
CA ASP A 185 2.25 19.04 -7.78
C ASP A 185 1.18 19.55 -6.82
N PHE A 186 0.07 20.07 -7.35
CA PHE A 186 -1.08 20.44 -6.52
C PHE A 186 -1.59 19.26 -5.69
N ALA A 187 -1.77 18.10 -6.30
CA ALA A 187 -2.22 16.90 -5.61
C ALA A 187 -1.25 16.45 -4.50
N LEU A 188 0.07 16.54 -4.73
CA LEU A 188 1.09 16.22 -3.73
C LEU A 188 1.02 17.11 -2.50
N HIS A 189 0.70 18.41 -2.66
CA HIS A 189 0.57 19.34 -1.53
C HIS A 189 -0.59 18.97 -0.58
N LEU A 190 -1.59 18.25 -1.07
CA LEU A 190 -2.72 17.77 -0.26
C LEU A 190 -2.40 16.44 0.46
N CYS A 191 -1.33 15.80 0.09
CA CYS A 191 -0.93 14.48 0.59
C CYS A 191 -0.04 14.58 1.84
N LYS A 192 0.12 13.44 2.51
CA LYS A 192 1.01 13.28 3.65
C LYS A 192 1.88 12.04 3.47
N VAL A 193 3.19 12.22 3.57
CA VAL A 193 4.11 11.08 3.62
C VAL A 193 3.96 10.36 4.95
N SER A 194 3.82 9.05 4.90
CA SER A 194 3.77 8.23 6.11
C SER A 194 5.16 8.11 6.73
N THR A 195 5.24 8.27 8.04
CA THR A 195 6.42 7.93 8.83
C THR A 195 6.44 6.43 9.15
N ILE A 196 7.59 5.86 9.46
CA ILE A 196 7.71 4.41 9.75
C ILE A 196 7.00 4.09 11.08
N SER A 197 7.37 4.77 12.16
CA SER A 197 6.78 4.50 13.50
C SER A 197 5.42 5.15 13.72
N GLY A 198 5.07 6.16 12.94
CA GLY A 198 3.95 7.08 13.16
C GLY A 198 4.37 8.41 13.79
N SER A 199 5.66 8.60 14.12
CA SER A 199 6.26 9.82 14.67
C SER A 199 7.57 10.11 13.98
N LEU A 200 7.69 11.30 13.40
CA LEU A 200 8.93 11.74 12.74
C LEU A 200 10.07 11.89 13.75
N GLU A 201 9.78 12.44 14.92
CA GLU A 201 10.77 12.63 15.99
C GLU A 201 11.33 11.29 16.46
N PHE A 202 10.46 10.30 16.65
CA PHE A 202 10.88 8.94 16.99
C PHE A 202 11.74 8.33 15.90
N ASP A 203 11.34 8.45 14.64
CA ASP A 203 12.07 7.88 13.50
C ASP A 203 13.48 8.49 13.40
N GLN A 204 13.62 9.80 13.60
CA GLN A 204 14.92 10.48 13.62
C GLN A 204 15.80 9.96 14.75
N ARG A 205 15.29 9.92 15.98
CA ARG A 205 16.02 9.43 17.15
C ARG A 205 16.44 7.96 17.00
N ALA A 206 15.58 7.12 16.44
CA ALA A 206 15.89 5.72 16.17
C ALA A 206 16.99 5.58 15.09
N ALA A 207 16.94 6.41 14.04
CA ALA A 207 17.96 6.45 13.01
C ALA A 207 19.33 6.86 13.57
N ASP A 208 19.41 7.85 14.42
CA ASP A 208 20.65 8.28 15.07
C ASP A 208 21.27 7.15 15.92
N LEU A 209 20.44 6.42 16.68
CA LEU A 209 20.89 5.26 17.45
C LEU A 209 21.44 4.14 16.54
N TYR A 210 20.81 3.90 15.40
CA TYR A 210 21.26 2.86 14.45
C TYR A 210 22.55 3.24 13.73
N GLN A 211 22.72 4.51 13.34
CA GLN A 211 23.97 5.01 12.73
C GLN A 211 25.16 4.81 13.67
N ASN A 212 25.00 5.14 14.95
CA ASN A 212 26.06 4.97 15.96
C ASN A 212 26.50 3.51 16.14
N LEU A 213 25.64 2.55 15.81
CA LEU A 213 25.92 1.11 15.90
C LEU A 213 26.33 0.47 14.57
N ALA A 214 26.36 1.25 13.48
CA ALA A 214 26.59 0.76 12.11
C ALA A 214 25.63 -0.40 11.73
N TRP A 215 24.40 -0.37 12.25
CA TRP A 215 23.41 -1.40 11.96
C TRP A 215 22.83 -1.22 10.56
N LYS A 216 22.89 -2.30 9.79
CA LYS A 216 22.20 -2.37 8.48
C LYS A 216 20.69 -2.49 8.68
N GLU A 217 19.89 -2.20 7.66
CA GLU A 217 18.47 -2.53 7.67
C GLU A 217 18.25 -4.01 7.96
N ALA A 218 17.13 -4.34 8.62
CA ALA A 218 16.77 -5.71 8.87
C ALA A 218 16.20 -6.33 7.59
N GLU A 219 16.76 -7.47 7.18
CA GLU A 219 16.26 -8.23 6.02
C GLU A 219 15.32 -9.36 6.45
N ARG A 220 15.42 -9.79 7.70
CA ARG A 220 14.65 -10.90 8.26
C ARG A 220 14.02 -10.52 9.60
N TRP A 221 12.95 -11.21 9.94
CA TRP A 221 12.21 -10.95 11.18
C TRP A 221 13.08 -11.15 12.44
N GLU A 222 14.04 -12.12 12.42
CA GLU A 222 14.94 -12.35 13.54
C GLU A 222 15.86 -11.14 13.81
N ASP A 223 16.31 -10.48 12.75
CA ASP A 223 17.12 -9.27 12.87
C ASP A 223 16.28 -8.07 13.34
N ALA A 224 15.05 -7.95 12.83
CA ALA A 224 14.10 -6.96 13.31
C ALA A 224 13.77 -7.15 14.80
N LEU A 225 13.63 -8.39 15.27
CA LEU A 225 13.36 -8.71 16.67
C LEU A 225 14.51 -8.29 17.60
N LYS A 226 15.76 -8.59 17.22
CA LYS A 226 16.96 -8.14 17.97
C LYS A 226 17.01 -6.62 18.06
N LYS A 227 16.75 -5.93 16.95
CA LYS A 227 16.71 -4.46 16.88
C LYS A 227 15.58 -3.89 17.72
N TYR A 228 14.42 -4.53 17.73
CA TYR A 228 13.28 -4.14 18.53
C TYR A 228 13.61 -4.15 20.03
N PHE A 229 14.17 -5.24 20.55
CA PHE A 229 14.53 -5.31 21.96
C PHE A 229 15.56 -4.26 22.37
N TYR A 230 16.59 -4.07 21.54
CA TYR A 230 17.58 -3.04 21.79
C TYR A 230 16.97 -1.63 21.76
N LEU A 231 16.21 -1.30 20.72
CA LEU A 231 15.60 0.02 20.58
C LEU A 231 14.63 0.33 21.71
N ARG A 232 13.81 -0.68 22.07
CA ARG A 232 12.88 -0.61 23.20
C ARG A 232 13.60 -0.28 24.51
N GLU A 233 14.69 -0.99 24.83
CA GLU A 233 15.51 -0.72 26.01
C GLU A 233 16.02 0.73 26.02
N LYS A 234 16.63 1.19 24.92
CA LYS A 234 17.21 2.55 24.83
C LYS A 234 16.17 3.66 24.86
N MET A 235 15.00 3.42 24.27
CA MET A 235 13.92 4.42 24.24
C MET A 235 13.20 4.52 25.59
N LEU A 236 13.03 3.42 26.34
CA LEU A 236 12.40 3.43 27.66
C LEU A 236 13.28 4.02 28.77
N ILE A 237 14.60 3.85 28.68
CA ILE A 237 15.55 4.43 29.67
C ILE A 237 15.60 5.97 29.55
N ASN A 238 15.30 6.52 28.37
CA ASN A 238 15.42 7.93 28.06
C ASN A 238 14.06 8.62 27.89
N ALA A 239 12.97 7.98 28.23
CA ALA A 239 11.61 8.53 28.25
C ALA A 239 11.23 8.96 29.65
#